data_e61ab8ad6f177e2934d03faa54cc6e9b
#
_entry.id   e61ab8ad6f177e2934d03faa54cc6e9b
#
_cell.length_a   1.000
_cell.length_b   1.000
_cell.length_c   1.000
_cell.angle_alpha   90.00
_cell.angle_beta   90.00
_cell.angle_gamma   90.00
#
_symmetry.space_group_name_H-M   'P 1'
#
loop_
_entity.id
_entity.type
_entity.pdbx_description
1 polymer ?
#
loop_
_entity_poly.entity_id
_entity_poly.type
_entity_poly.pdbx_seq_one_letter_code
_entity_poly.pdbx_strand_id
1 'polypeptide(L)'
;MDSSESPTYGEQEGSAYSGHFRCTCYHLLFVFNQFGDVERCALRSGNVHSADGWRTVLEPVIARYHGTVKRLYFRGDAAFAHPEIYEFLEAEDIGYTIRLPANRVLQDRIGYLLKPVGRQPHEVRRYYASFGHQAQSWKSPGVW
;
A
#
# COMPACT_ATOMS: atom_id res chain seq x y z
N MET A 1 -5.99 0.58 -2.10
CA MET A 1 -6.16 -0.15 -0.83
C MET A 1 -5.47 0.61 0.26
N ASP A 2 -6.10 0.72 1.41
CA ASP A 2 -5.61 1.51 2.53
C ASP A 2 -6.15 0.97 3.85
N SER A 3 -5.50 1.29 4.97
CA SER A 3 -5.96 0.88 6.30
C SER A 3 -6.09 2.09 7.22
N SER A 4 -7.04 2.02 8.15
CA SER A 4 -7.31 3.10 9.11
C SER A 4 -7.67 2.54 10.45
N GLU A 5 -7.31 3.24 11.52
CA GLU A 5 -7.76 2.95 12.87
C GLU A 5 -9.17 3.51 13.11
N SER A 6 -9.90 2.83 13.97
CA SER A 6 -11.16 3.30 14.55
C SER A 6 -11.09 3.13 16.07
N PRO A 7 -10.79 4.18 16.81
CA PRO A 7 -10.71 4.11 18.27
C PRO A 7 -12.03 3.62 18.87
N THR A 8 -11.94 2.81 19.91
CA THR A 8 -13.09 2.31 20.63
C THR A 8 -13.13 2.87 22.03
N TYR A 9 -14.33 3.02 22.56
CA TYR A 9 -14.57 3.51 23.91
C TYR A 9 -15.30 2.43 24.70
N GLY A 10 -14.73 2.03 25.82
CA GLY A 10 -15.19 0.90 26.60
C GLY A 10 -14.74 -0.46 26.03
N GLU A 11 -15.27 -1.53 26.60
CA GLU A 11 -14.97 -2.91 26.19
C GLU A 11 -15.85 -3.28 24.98
N GLN A 12 -15.25 -3.34 23.80
CA GLN A 12 -15.93 -3.78 22.57
C GLN A 12 -15.30 -5.08 22.07
N GLU A 13 -16.15 -6.05 21.74
CA GLU A 13 -15.71 -7.35 21.24
C GLU A 13 -14.81 -7.23 20.02
N GLY A 14 -13.66 -7.91 20.06
CA GLY A 14 -12.69 -7.91 18.96
C GLY A 14 -11.83 -6.65 18.86
N SER A 15 -12.04 -5.63 19.68
CA SER A 15 -11.12 -4.52 19.78
C SER A 15 -9.83 -4.92 20.51
N ALA A 16 -8.69 -4.31 20.17
CA ALA A 16 -7.43 -4.55 20.83
C ALA A 16 -6.57 -3.28 20.89
N TYR A 17 -5.66 -3.25 21.84
CA TYR A 17 -4.69 -2.17 21.95
C TYR A 17 -3.69 -2.24 20.80
N SER A 18 -3.54 -1.14 20.08
CA SER A 18 -2.53 -0.95 19.03
C SER A 18 -1.37 -0.13 19.55
N GLY A 19 -0.18 -0.72 19.58
CA GLY A 19 1.03 0.00 19.95
C GLY A 19 1.41 1.10 18.95
N HIS A 20 1.01 0.95 17.68
CA HIS A 20 1.26 1.94 16.64
C HIS A 20 0.38 3.18 16.81
N PHE A 21 -0.92 2.98 17.01
CA PHE A 21 -1.88 4.07 17.20
C PHE A 21 -2.01 4.53 18.66
N ARG A 22 -1.44 3.77 19.61
CA ARG A 22 -1.49 4.04 21.05
C ARG A 22 -2.90 4.15 21.64
N CYS A 23 -3.81 3.38 21.12
CA CYS A 23 -5.19 3.31 21.59
C CYS A 23 -5.78 1.90 21.42
N THR A 24 -6.85 1.61 22.14
CA THR A 24 -7.69 0.44 21.86
C THR A 24 -8.60 0.77 20.69
N CYS A 25 -8.51 -0.02 19.63
CA CYS A 25 -9.18 0.28 18.38
C CYS A 25 -9.51 -0.98 17.57
N TYR A 26 -10.27 -0.78 16.52
CA TYR A 26 -10.27 -1.64 15.35
C TYR A 26 -9.30 -1.11 14.30
N HIS A 27 -8.77 -1.99 13.46
CA HIS A 27 -7.92 -1.65 12.34
C HIS A 27 -8.60 -2.05 11.04
N LEU A 28 -9.31 -1.12 10.43
CA LEU A 28 -10.08 -1.35 9.22
C LEU A 28 -9.17 -1.45 8.02
N LEU A 29 -9.55 -2.28 7.06
CA LEU A 29 -8.90 -2.40 5.77
C LEU A 29 -9.91 -2.11 4.67
N PHE A 30 -9.57 -1.19 3.77
CA PHE A 30 -10.46 -0.73 2.71
C PHE A 30 -9.87 -0.95 1.32
N VAL A 31 -10.73 -1.30 0.37
CA VAL A 31 -10.46 -1.16 -1.05
C VAL A 31 -11.41 -0.11 -1.61
N PHE A 32 -10.86 0.89 -2.27
CA PHE A 32 -11.59 1.96 -2.93
C PHE A 32 -11.42 1.83 -4.44
N ASN A 33 -12.46 2.22 -5.19
CA ASN A 33 -12.35 2.40 -6.63
C ASN A 33 -11.69 3.75 -6.98
N GLN A 34 -11.57 4.03 -8.27
CA GLN A 34 -10.99 5.27 -8.78
C GLN A 34 -11.80 6.53 -8.47
N PHE A 35 -13.06 6.38 -8.08
CA PHE A 35 -13.96 7.49 -7.72
C PHE A 35 -13.98 7.76 -6.22
N GLY A 36 -13.33 6.90 -5.42
CA GLY A 36 -13.30 6.99 -3.96
C GLY A 36 -14.40 6.20 -3.27
N ASP A 37 -15.21 5.45 -4.00
CA ASP A 37 -16.23 4.59 -3.40
C ASP A 37 -15.59 3.35 -2.77
N VAL A 38 -16.15 2.92 -1.64
CA VAL A 38 -15.71 1.70 -0.95
C VAL A 38 -16.22 0.47 -1.70
N GLU A 39 -15.32 -0.28 -2.29
CA GLU A 39 -15.62 -1.55 -2.96
C GLU A 39 -15.77 -2.70 -1.96
N ARG A 40 -14.93 -2.71 -0.94
CA ARG A 40 -14.95 -3.70 0.14
C ARG A 40 -14.18 -3.18 1.34
N CYS A 41 -14.58 -3.64 2.52
CA CYS A 41 -13.84 -3.39 3.75
C CYS A 41 -13.83 -4.64 4.64
N ALA A 42 -12.89 -4.66 5.60
CA ALA A 42 -12.85 -5.62 6.68
C ALA A 42 -12.59 -4.90 8.01
N LEU A 43 -13.38 -5.25 9.02
CA LEU A 43 -13.14 -4.87 10.40
C LEU A 43 -12.16 -5.89 10.99
N ARG A 44 -11.05 -5.40 11.55
CA ARG A 44 -10.00 -6.24 12.13
C ARG A 44 -9.64 -5.73 13.52
N SER A 45 -9.05 -6.59 14.33
CA SER A 45 -8.53 -6.20 15.63
C SER A 45 -7.43 -5.14 15.49
N GLY A 46 -7.31 -4.21 16.44
CA GLY A 46 -6.38 -3.08 16.37
C GLY A 46 -4.90 -3.45 16.38
N ASN A 47 -4.57 -4.67 16.81
CA ASN A 47 -3.19 -5.15 16.92
C ASN A 47 -2.67 -5.91 15.67
N VAL A 48 -3.44 -5.97 14.58
CA VAL A 48 -3.00 -6.62 13.34
C VAL A 48 -2.17 -5.65 12.47
N HIS A 49 -1.30 -6.19 11.63
CA HIS A 49 -0.56 -5.39 10.67
C HIS A 49 -1.48 -4.85 9.55
N SER A 50 -1.12 -3.70 8.96
CA SER A 50 -1.95 -3.05 7.92
C SER A 50 -2.25 -3.97 6.73
N ALA A 51 -1.30 -4.80 6.32
CA ALA A 51 -1.48 -5.74 5.21
C ALA A 51 -2.11 -7.08 5.60
N ASP A 52 -2.31 -7.39 6.89
CA ASP A 52 -2.89 -8.68 7.28
C ASP A 52 -4.28 -8.85 6.66
N GLY A 53 -4.56 -10.05 6.14
CA GLY A 53 -5.86 -10.36 5.53
C GLY A 53 -6.15 -9.61 4.22
N TRP A 54 -5.16 -8.99 3.59
CA TRP A 54 -5.31 -8.24 2.34
C TRP A 54 -6.03 -9.05 1.24
N ARG A 55 -5.71 -10.35 1.14
CA ARG A 55 -6.25 -11.23 0.10
C ARG A 55 -7.76 -11.39 0.21
N THR A 56 -8.29 -11.56 1.43
CA THR A 56 -9.74 -11.75 1.67
C THR A 56 -10.57 -10.52 1.28
N VAL A 57 -9.93 -9.36 1.22
CA VAL A 57 -10.57 -8.10 0.84
C VAL A 57 -10.36 -7.79 -0.64
N LEU A 58 -9.13 -7.98 -1.15
CA LEU A 58 -8.77 -7.59 -2.52
C LEU A 58 -9.25 -8.60 -3.58
N GLU A 59 -9.04 -9.90 -3.34
CA GLU A 59 -9.35 -10.95 -4.33
C GLU A 59 -10.81 -10.93 -4.80
N PRO A 60 -11.84 -10.81 -3.93
CA PRO A 60 -13.23 -10.72 -4.38
C PRO A 60 -13.54 -9.44 -5.18
N VAL A 61 -12.80 -8.35 -4.94
CA VAL A 61 -12.95 -7.11 -5.73
C VAL A 61 -12.39 -7.34 -7.12
N ILE A 62 -11.19 -7.90 -7.24
CA ILE A 62 -10.57 -8.23 -8.52
C ILE A 62 -11.47 -9.19 -9.32
N ALA A 63 -11.97 -10.25 -8.70
CA ALA A 63 -12.86 -11.22 -9.35
C ALA A 63 -14.12 -10.57 -9.93
N ARG A 64 -14.65 -9.51 -9.30
CA ARG A 64 -15.81 -8.76 -9.82
C ARG A 64 -15.51 -8.00 -11.11
N TYR A 65 -14.27 -7.50 -11.26
CA TYR A 65 -13.86 -6.72 -12.41
C TYR A 65 -13.24 -7.55 -13.54
N HIS A 66 -12.90 -8.81 -13.26
CA HIS A 66 -12.37 -9.74 -14.27
C HIS A 66 -13.33 -9.86 -15.46
N GLY A 67 -12.83 -9.65 -16.68
CA GLY A 67 -13.60 -9.74 -17.91
C GLY A 67 -14.53 -8.55 -18.18
N THR A 68 -14.71 -7.63 -17.22
CA THR A 68 -15.58 -6.44 -17.40
C THR A 68 -14.81 -5.18 -17.78
N VAL A 69 -13.53 -5.12 -17.42
CA VAL A 69 -12.66 -3.98 -17.71
C VAL A 69 -11.43 -4.43 -18.48
N LYS A 70 -10.89 -3.53 -19.31
CA LYS A 70 -9.70 -3.83 -20.14
C LYS A 70 -8.41 -3.89 -19.35
N ARG A 71 -8.31 -3.13 -18.25
CA ARG A 71 -7.11 -3.04 -17.41
C ARG A 71 -7.51 -2.73 -15.98
N LEU A 72 -6.85 -3.40 -15.05
CA LEU A 72 -6.91 -3.12 -13.62
C LEU A 72 -5.59 -2.54 -13.15
N TYR A 73 -5.66 -1.61 -12.22
CA TYR A 73 -4.50 -1.03 -11.55
C TYR A 73 -4.72 -1.03 -10.06
N PHE A 74 -3.73 -1.54 -9.34
CA PHE A 74 -3.70 -1.52 -7.88
C PHE A 74 -2.83 -0.38 -7.37
N ARG A 75 -3.30 0.31 -6.34
CA ARG A 75 -2.51 1.30 -5.60
C ARG A 75 -2.56 0.99 -4.12
N GLY A 76 -1.39 0.96 -3.49
CA GLY A 76 -1.23 0.78 -2.05
C GLY A 76 -0.09 1.64 -1.49
N ASP A 77 -0.11 1.83 -0.19
CA ASP A 77 0.99 2.48 0.53
C ASP A 77 2.13 1.48 0.83
N ALA A 78 3.11 1.89 1.64
CA ALA A 78 4.28 1.09 1.95
C ALA A 78 3.98 -0.16 2.80
N ALA A 79 2.84 -0.21 3.49
CA ALA A 79 2.44 -1.37 4.26
C ALA A 79 2.11 -2.58 3.38
N PHE A 80 1.72 -2.32 2.12
CA PHE A 80 1.41 -3.35 1.11
C PHE A 80 2.61 -3.73 0.23
N ALA A 81 3.81 -3.24 0.52
CA ALA A 81 5.04 -3.60 -0.18
C ALA A 81 5.53 -5.01 0.21
N HIS A 82 4.72 -6.02 -0.04
CA HIS A 82 4.94 -7.42 0.32
C HIS A 82 5.11 -8.31 -0.92
N PRO A 83 6.06 -9.26 -0.91
CA PRO A 83 6.29 -10.17 -2.04
C PRO A 83 5.02 -10.90 -2.50
N GLU A 84 4.22 -11.40 -1.56
CA GLU A 84 2.98 -12.12 -1.86
C GLU A 84 1.95 -11.27 -2.61
N ILE A 85 1.91 -9.96 -2.33
CA ILE A 85 1.02 -9.03 -3.01
C ILE A 85 1.50 -8.81 -4.44
N TYR A 86 2.80 -8.63 -4.65
CA TYR A 86 3.39 -8.49 -5.98
C TYR A 86 3.15 -9.73 -6.82
N GLU A 87 3.46 -10.92 -6.29
CA GLU A 87 3.25 -12.20 -6.96
C GLU A 87 1.78 -12.41 -7.36
N PHE A 88 0.85 -12.04 -6.48
CA PHE A 88 -0.57 -12.13 -6.77
C PHE A 88 -1.00 -11.16 -7.87
N LEU A 89 -0.59 -9.90 -7.80
CA LEU A 89 -0.95 -8.89 -8.80
C LEU A 89 -0.37 -9.22 -10.18
N GLU A 90 0.87 -9.74 -10.22
CA GLU A 90 1.53 -10.19 -11.45
C GLU A 90 0.84 -11.43 -12.04
N ALA A 91 0.41 -12.38 -11.21
CA ALA A 91 -0.32 -13.57 -11.65
C ALA A 91 -1.69 -13.23 -12.25
N GLU A 92 -2.33 -12.16 -11.78
CA GLU A 92 -3.62 -11.66 -12.26
C GLU A 92 -3.49 -10.62 -13.40
N ASP A 93 -2.28 -10.37 -13.91
CA ASP A 93 -1.97 -9.34 -14.94
C ASP A 93 -2.47 -7.92 -14.55
N ILE A 94 -2.31 -7.56 -13.28
CA ILE A 94 -2.74 -6.28 -12.72
C ILE A 94 -1.53 -5.35 -12.61
N GLY A 95 -1.59 -4.19 -13.28
CA GLY A 95 -0.61 -3.13 -13.07
C GLY A 95 -0.69 -2.57 -11.64
N TYR A 96 0.44 -2.21 -11.04
CA TYR A 96 0.40 -1.69 -9.67
C TYR A 96 1.36 -0.54 -9.42
N THR A 97 1.00 0.28 -8.42
CA THR A 97 1.85 1.32 -7.85
C THR A 97 1.80 1.19 -6.33
N ILE A 98 2.89 0.69 -5.74
CA ILE A 98 3.02 0.51 -4.30
C ILE A 98 4.24 1.29 -3.84
N ARG A 99 4.07 2.16 -2.84
CA ARG A 99 5.17 2.90 -2.27
C ARG A 99 6.13 1.94 -1.57
N LEU A 100 7.43 2.04 -1.85
CA LEU A 100 8.43 1.30 -1.07
C LEU A 100 8.76 2.04 0.23
N PRO A 101 8.97 1.31 1.35
CA PRO A 101 9.56 1.89 2.55
C PRO A 101 10.93 2.48 2.21
N ALA A 102 11.17 3.73 2.64
CA ALA A 102 12.46 4.36 2.43
C ALA A 102 13.55 3.60 3.19
N ASN A 103 14.59 3.20 2.49
CA ASN A 103 15.79 2.61 3.08
C ASN A 103 17.04 3.26 2.47
N ARG A 104 18.20 3.04 3.09
CA ARG A 104 19.45 3.65 2.66
C ARG A 104 19.81 3.31 1.21
N VAL A 105 19.61 2.07 0.80
CA VAL A 105 19.91 1.63 -0.58
C VAL A 105 19.08 2.39 -1.62
N LEU A 106 17.78 2.56 -1.35
CA LEU A 106 16.89 3.32 -2.24
C LEU A 106 17.24 4.80 -2.21
N GLN A 107 17.54 5.36 -1.03
CA GLN A 107 17.97 6.76 -0.91
C GLN A 107 19.26 7.04 -1.66
N ASP A 108 20.26 6.16 -1.58
CA ASP A 108 21.51 6.29 -2.32
C ASP A 108 21.27 6.22 -3.84
N ARG A 109 20.37 5.36 -4.29
CA ARG A 109 20.01 5.24 -5.72
C ARG A 109 19.35 6.48 -6.30
N ILE A 110 18.56 7.20 -5.52
CA ILE A 110 17.85 8.42 -5.96
C ILE A 110 18.56 9.70 -5.55
N GLY A 111 19.64 9.63 -4.77
CA GLY A 111 20.36 10.79 -4.23
C GLY A 111 20.80 11.81 -5.28
N TYR A 112 21.17 11.34 -6.48
CA TYR A 112 21.55 12.22 -7.59
C TYR A 112 20.40 13.08 -8.13
N LEU A 113 19.13 12.71 -7.85
CA LEU A 113 17.94 13.50 -8.20
C LEU A 113 17.71 14.66 -7.21
N LEU A 114 18.23 14.53 -5.99
CA LEU A 114 18.09 15.52 -4.93
C LEU A 114 19.08 16.66 -5.14
N LYS A 115 18.85 17.48 -6.16
CA LYS A 115 19.71 18.64 -6.46
C LYS A 115 19.36 19.80 -5.53
N PRO A 116 20.34 20.49 -4.93
CA PRO A 116 20.09 21.71 -4.18
C PRO A 116 19.41 22.74 -5.06
N VAL A 117 18.30 23.29 -4.61
CA VAL A 117 17.62 24.40 -5.30
C VAL A 117 18.06 25.68 -4.61
N GLY A 118 18.87 26.51 -5.29
CA GLY A 118 19.53 27.65 -4.68
C GLY A 118 18.60 28.76 -4.16
N ARG A 119 17.39 28.90 -4.69
CA ARG A 119 16.33 29.76 -4.17
C ARG A 119 15.06 28.96 -4.12
N GLN A 120 14.25 29.12 -3.03
CA GLN A 120 12.99 28.40 -2.93
C GLN A 120 12.12 28.70 -4.15
N PRO A 121 11.84 27.73 -5.00
CA PRO A 121 10.97 27.94 -6.15
C PRO A 121 9.54 28.12 -5.67
N HIS A 122 8.78 28.98 -6.31
CA HIS A 122 7.35 29.13 -6.07
C HIS A 122 6.55 27.87 -6.50
N GLU A 123 7.19 27.02 -7.30
CA GLU A 123 6.59 25.78 -7.81
C GLU A 123 7.35 24.54 -7.30
N VAL A 124 6.60 23.47 -7.03
CA VAL A 124 7.17 22.18 -6.65
C VAL A 124 7.86 21.56 -7.87
N ARG A 125 9.17 21.38 -7.80
CA ARG A 125 9.93 20.67 -8.83
C ARG A 125 9.92 19.18 -8.53
N ARG A 126 9.53 18.38 -9.53
CA ARG A 126 9.52 16.93 -9.45
C ARG A 126 10.50 16.34 -10.43
N TYR A 127 11.32 15.42 -9.96
CA TYR A 127 12.26 14.66 -10.78
C TYR A 127 11.88 13.20 -10.71
N TYR A 128 11.95 12.51 -11.84
CA TYR A 128 11.59 11.11 -11.96
C TYR A 128 12.75 10.33 -12.57
N ALA A 129 12.97 9.12 -12.10
CA ALA A 129 13.86 8.15 -12.73
C ALA A 129 13.31 6.75 -12.47
N SER A 130 13.54 5.85 -13.42
CA SER A 130 13.21 4.45 -13.27
C SER A 130 14.47 3.63 -13.10
N PHE A 131 14.45 2.65 -12.21
CA PHE A 131 15.56 1.73 -12.00
C PHE A 131 15.06 0.36 -11.54
N GLY A 132 15.80 -0.70 -11.87
CA GLY A 132 15.54 -2.02 -11.34
C GLY A 132 15.95 -2.11 -9.87
N HIS A 133 15.09 -2.66 -9.04
CA HIS A 133 15.38 -2.96 -7.64
C HIS A 133 14.84 -4.34 -7.27
N GLN A 134 15.63 -5.08 -6.53
CA GLN A 134 15.22 -6.36 -5.95
C GLN A 134 15.61 -6.36 -4.48
N ALA A 135 14.62 -6.47 -3.61
CA ALA A 135 14.87 -6.72 -2.20
C ALA A 135 15.26 -8.20 -2.00
N GLN A 136 15.98 -8.49 -0.93
CA GLN A 136 16.48 -9.84 -0.65
C GLN A 136 15.37 -10.90 -0.54
N SER A 137 14.16 -10.48 -0.15
CA SER A 137 12.98 -11.34 -0.02
C SER A 137 12.18 -11.53 -1.32
N TRP A 138 12.55 -10.86 -2.42
CA TRP A 138 11.78 -10.91 -3.67
C TRP A 138 12.35 -11.97 -4.62
N LYS A 139 11.48 -12.70 -5.29
CA LYS A 139 11.88 -13.71 -6.29
C LYS A 139 12.41 -13.09 -7.57
N SER A 140 11.85 -11.94 -7.98
CA SER A 140 12.21 -11.23 -9.21
C SER A 140 12.44 -9.73 -8.93
N PRO A 141 13.25 -9.03 -9.76
CA PRO A 141 13.41 -7.58 -9.67
C PRO A 141 12.14 -6.87 -10.15
N GLY A 142 11.73 -5.81 -9.46
CA GLY A 142 10.72 -4.86 -9.93
C GLY A 142 11.37 -3.63 -10.59
N VAL A 143 10.61 -2.94 -11.43
CA VAL A 143 10.99 -1.63 -12.01
C VAL A 143 10.27 -0.54 -11.24
N TRP A 144 11.03 0.44 -10.76
CA TRP A 144 10.56 1.52 -9.87
C TRP A 144 10.90 2.89 -10.41
#